data_be148dfdae62b224409e09b349b875c1
#
_entry.id   be148dfdae62b224409e09b349b875c1
#
_cell.length_a   1.000
_cell.length_b   1.000
_cell.length_c   1.000
_cell.angle_alpha   90.00
_cell.angle_beta   90.00
_cell.angle_gamma   90.00
#
_symmetry.space_group_name_H-M   'P 1'
#
loop_
_entity.id
_entity.type
_entity.pdbx_description
1 polymer ?
#
loop_
_entity_poly.entity_id
_entity_poly.type
_entity_poly.pdbx_seq_one_letter_code
_entity_poly.pdbx_strand_id
1 'polypeptide(L)'
;NSIKNAGRNIIYSNLIQDEDGVWRMDYQDMDQKIKQHKIHFVVFCSPHNPCGRVWNKDELTKAMEVYKQNNCIVVSDEIWSDIILDDHKHIPLQSINEDAKRRTIALYAVSKTFNLAGLIGSYHVIYDSYIKDRVRAQSSKSHYNSMNVLSIHALIGAYSNTGKEWKDELNQVISKNVDYAIQFINNKLKGVQCTRPEGTYMLFIDCKEYLEESNKTLEEVLNSGWDVGIGWQDGRQFLGNTHIRINLALPLSKVKEAFDRMKKYVFI
;
A
#
# COMPACT_ATOMS: atom_id res chain seq x y z
N ASN A 1 -3.50 0.75 -13.88
CA ASN A 1 -3.61 1.33 -15.23
C ASN A 1 -2.33 1.17 -16.06
N SER A 2 -1.10 1.44 -15.54
CA SER A 2 0.16 1.40 -16.30
C SER A 2 0.41 0.06 -17.02
N ILE A 3 0.12 -1.07 -16.37
CA ILE A 3 0.28 -2.41 -16.95
C ILE A 3 -0.67 -2.60 -18.15
N LYS A 4 -1.96 -2.23 -17.99
CA LYS A 4 -2.97 -2.30 -19.07
C LYS A 4 -2.61 -1.38 -20.22
N ASN A 5 -2.17 -0.15 -19.92
CA ASN A 5 -1.75 0.82 -20.93
C ASN A 5 -0.52 0.35 -21.71
N ALA A 6 0.32 -0.49 -21.10
CA ALA A 6 1.43 -1.17 -21.79
C ALA A 6 1.01 -2.42 -22.58
N GLY A 7 -0.29 -2.65 -22.79
CA GLY A 7 -0.83 -3.79 -23.55
C GLY A 7 -0.67 -5.14 -22.85
N ARG A 8 -0.62 -5.15 -21.50
CA ARG A 8 -0.45 -6.37 -20.70
C ARG A 8 -1.72 -6.70 -19.91
N ASN A 9 -1.99 -8.00 -19.75
CA ASN A 9 -3.05 -8.48 -18.87
C ASN A 9 -2.56 -8.53 -17.43
N ILE A 10 -3.47 -8.28 -16.48
CA ILE A 10 -3.18 -8.36 -15.05
C ILE A 10 -3.87 -9.60 -14.50
N ILE A 11 -3.11 -10.44 -13.84
CA ILE A 11 -3.62 -11.57 -13.06
C ILE A 11 -3.38 -11.22 -11.57
N TYR A 12 -4.44 -11.25 -10.79
CA TYR A 12 -4.38 -10.95 -9.37
C TYR A 12 -4.23 -12.23 -8.55
N SER A 13 -3.31 -12.23 -7.60
CA SER A 13 -3.30 -13.16 -6.48
C SER A 13 -3.76 -12.38 -5.26
N ASN A 14 -4.97 -12.69 -4.80
CA ASN A 14 -5.60 -11.94 -3.72
C ASN A 14 -4.96 -12.31 -2.38
N LEU A 15 -4.89 -11.33 -1.47
CA LEU A 15 -4.60 -11.62 -0.08
C LEU A 15 -5.81 -12.34 0.54
N ILE A 16 -5.52 -13.18 1.53
CA ILE A 16 -6.50 -13.86 2.37
C ILE A 16 -6.37 -13.33 3.80
N GLN A 17 -7.43 -13.41 4.59
CA GLN A 17 -7.35 -13.15 6.02
C GLN A 17 -7.24 -14.48 6.78
N ASP A 18 -6.34 -14.51 7.77
CA ASP A 18 -6.25 -15.61 8.71
C ASP A 18 -7.37 -15.53 9.78
N GLU A 19 -7.36 -16.46 10.74
CA GLU A 19 -8.38 -16.56 11.80
C GLU A 19 -8.43 -15.30 12.69
N ASP A 20 -7.33 -14.57 12.79
CA ASP A 20 -7.23 -13.30 13.52
C ASP A 20 -7.59 -12.08 12.66
N GLY A 21 -8.02 -12.28 11.41
CA GLY A 21 -8.35 -11.23 10.46
C GLY A 21 -7.12 -10.52 9.86
N VAL A 22 -5.93 -11.06 10.04
CA VAL A 22 -4.69 -10.49 9.49
C VAL A 22 -4.51 -10.90 8.04
N TRP A 23 -4.24 -9.93 7.19
CA TRP A 23 -4.01 -10.18 5.76
C TRP A 23 -2.72 -10.96 5.51
N ARG A 24 -2.80 -12.02 4.70
CA ARG A 24 -1.69 -12.93 4.35
C ARG A 24 -1.60 -13.10 2.85
N MET A 25 -0.39 -13.39 2.36
CA MET A 25 -0.19 -13.84 0.98
C MET A 25 -0.59 -15.30 0.85
N ASP A 26 -1.33 -15.63 -0.21
CA ASP A 26 -1.63 -17.02 -0.60
C ASP A 26 -0.55 -17.53 -1.56
N TYR A 27 0.50 -18.11 -0.99
CA TYR A 27 1.65 -18.59 -1.77
C TYR A 27 1.29 -19.71 -2.76
N GLN A 28 0.26 -20.52 -2.44
CA GLN A 28 -0.20 -21.58 -3.32
C GLN A 28 -0.92 -20.98 -4.54
N ASP A 29 -1.81 -20.03 -4.33
CA ASP A 29 -2.49 -19.29 -5.41
C ASP A 29 -1.49 -18.53 -6.28
N MET A 30 -0.48 -17.88 -5.66
CA MET A 30 0.60 -17.21 -6.38
C MET A 30 1.32 -18.17 -7.33
N ASP A 31 1.79 -19.31 -6.84
CA ASP A 31 2.51 -20.32 -7.63
C ASP A 31 1.64 -20.89 -8.76
N GLN A 32 0.40 -21.25 -8.44
CA GLN A 32 -0.55 -21.81 -9.41
C GLN A 32 -0.83 -20.82 -10.55
N LYS A 33 -1.13 -19.57 -10.23
CA LYS A 33 -1.44 -18.54 -11.24
C LYS A 33 -0.23 -18.18 -12.10
N ILE A 34 0.96 -18.11 -11.52
CA ILE A 34 2.19 -17.88 -12.26
C ILE A 34 2.40 -18.97 -13.31
N LYS A 35 2.26 -20.24 -12.93
CA LYS A 35 2.40 -21.38 -13.83
C LYS A 35 1.31 -21.42 -14.90
N GLN A 36 0.04 -21.30 -14.49
CA GLN A 36 -1.11 -21.35 -15.39
C GLN A 36 -1.07 -20.27 -16.47
N HIS A 37 -0.68 -19.06 -16.10
CA HIS A 37 -0.66 -17.91 -17.02
C HIS A 37 0.73 -17.60 -17.57
N LYS A 38 1.74 -18.44 -17.29
CA LYS A 38 3.14 -18.26 -17.74
C LYS A 38 3.67 -16.86 -17.43
N ILE A 39 3.50 -16.42 -16.17
CA ILE A 39 3.88 -15.09 -15.71
C ILE A 39 5.39 -15.07 -15.44
N HIS A 40 6.11 -14.08 -15.95
CA HIS A 40 7.54 -13.85 -15.72
C HIS A 40 7.83 -12.49 -15.08
N PHE A 41 6.78 -11.69 -14.81
CA PHE A 41 6.91 -10.36 -14.27
C PHE A 41 5.83 -10.12 -13.23
N VAL A 42 6.23 -9.80 -12.00
CA VAL A 42 5.34 -9.63 -10.86
C VAL A 42 5.48 -8.22 -10.29
N VAL A 43 4.36 -7.63 -9.88
CA VAL A 43 4.36 -6.39 -9.09
C VAL A 43 4.01 -6.76 -7.65
N PHE A 44 4.91 -6.44 -6.74
CA PHE A 44 4.81 -6.70 -5.31
C PHE A 44 4.74 -5.36 -4.55
N CYS A 45 3.94 -5.26 -3.50
CA CYS A 45 3.77 -4.04 -2.71
C CYS A 45 4.17 -4.27 -1.25
N SER A 46 5.14 -3.47 -0.75
CA SER A 46 5.66 -3.59 0.61
C SER A 46 6.16 -2.24 1.14
N PRO A 47 5.57 -1.63 2.16
CA PRO A 47 4.29 -1.99 2.83
C PRO A 47 3.10 -2.03 1.89
N HIS A 48 2.12 -2.88 2.21
CA HIS A 48 0.99 -3.13 1.32
C HIS A 48 -0.11 -2.08 1.46
N ASN A 49 -0.49 -1.46 0.37
CA ASN A 49 -1.63 -0.56 0.27
C ASN A 49 -2.74 -1.28 -0.54
N PRO A 50 -3.96 -1.45 0.00
CA PRO A 50 -4.55 -0.64 1.10
C PRO A 50 -4.50 -1.25 2.51
N CYS A 51 -4.18 -2.51 2.70
CA CYS A 51 -4.38 -3.18 3.99
C CYS A 51 -3.33 -2.84 5.07
N GLY A 52 -2.27 -2.10 4.72
CA GLY A 52 -1.26 -1.64 5.67
C GLY A 52 -0.31 -2.71 6.21
N ARG A 53 -0.23 -3.90 5.59
CA ARG A 53 0.70 -4.94 6.03
C ARG A 53 2.16 -4.54 5.81
N VAL A 54 3.00 -4.80 6.80
CA VAL A 54 4.47 -4.75 6.73
C VAL A 54 4.98 -6.19 6.80
N TRP A 55 5.34 -6.74 5.65
CA TRP A 55 5.71 -8.15 5.56
C TRP A 55 6.97 -8.46 6.36
N ASN A 56 6.92 -9.49 7.19
CA ASN A 56 8.07 -9.97 7.94
C ASN A 56 9.04 -10.77 7.04
N LYS A 57 10.21 -11.11 7.60
CA LYS A 57 11.26 -11.81 6.84
C LYS A 57 10.81 -13.16 6.29
N ASP A 58 10.03 -13.92 7.07
CA ASP A 58 9.58 -15.25 6.65
C ASP A 58 8.56 -15.16 5.52
N GLU A 59 7.62 -14.20 5.61
CA GLU A 59 6.65 -13.92 4.56
C GLU A 59 7.34 -13.50 3.25
N LEU A 60 8.31 -12.60 3.33
CA LEU A 60 9.09 -12.16 2.17
C LEU A 60 9.94 -13.30 1.59
N THR A 61 10.55 -14.13 2.43
CA THR A 61 11.34 -15.29 1.99
C THR A 61 10.48 -16.27 1.21
N LYS A 62 9.30 -16.63 1.73
CA LYS A 62 8.35 -17.52 1.04
C LYS A 62 7.88 -16.95 -0.30
N ALA A 63 7.56 -15.66 -0.36
CA ALA A 63 7.20 -15.00 -1.62
C ALA A 63 8.34 -15.08 -2.64
N MET A 64 9.58 -14.78 -2.21
CA MET A 64 10.73 -14.84 -3.10
C MET A 64 11.06 -16.26 -3.56
N GLU A 65 10.81 -17.29 -2.75
CA GLU A 65 10.93 -18.68 -3.18
C GLU A 65 9.96 -19.02 -4.31
N VAL A 66 8.69 -18.61 -4.21
CA VAL A 66 7.71 -18.77 -5.30
C VAL A 66 8.18 -18.08 -6.58
N TYR A 67 8.64 -16.82 -6.48
CA TYR A 67 9.11 -16.06 -7.65
C TYR A 67 10.39 -16.66 -8.26
N LYS A 68 11.30 -17.17 -7.44
CA LYS A 68 12.52 -17.84 -7.86
C LYS A 68 12.22 -19.12 -8.62
N GLN A 69 11.36 -20.00 -8.06
CA GLN A 69 10.98 -21.28 -8.67
C GLN A 69 10.34 -21.10 -10.05
N ASN A 70 9.65 -19.99 -10.26
CA ASN A 70 8.96 -19.65 -11.50
C ASN A 70 9.74 -18.67 -12.40
N ASN A 71 11.00 -18.39 -12.06
CA ASN A 71 11.87 -17.46 -12.82
C ASN A 71 11.25 -16.09 -13.08
N CYS A 72 10.57 -15.50 -12.08
CA CYS A 72 9.95 -14.20 -12.19
C CYS A 72 10.93 -13.06 -11.89
N ILE A 73 10.83 -11.96 -12.64
CA ILE A 73 11.36 -10.64 -12.25
C ILE A 73 10.31 -9.96 -11.40
N VAL A 74 10.72 -9.32 -10.30
CA VAL A 74 9.83 -8.68 -9.35
C VAL A 74 10.03 -7.17 -9.39
N VAL A 75 8.96 -6.40 -9.57
CA VAL A 75 8.92 -4.98 -9.27
C VAL A 75 8.36 -4.83 -7.86
N SER A 76 9.20 -4.43 -6.93
CA SER A 76 8.82 -4.16 -5.54
C SER A 76 8.49 -2.69 -5.38
N ASP A 77 7.20 -2.39 -5.21
CA ASP A 77 6.74 -1.04 -4.88
C ASP A 77 6.90 -0.81 -3.38
N GLU A 78 7.95 -0.09 -3.02
CA GLU A 78 8.34 0.21 -1.64
C GLU A 78 8.16 1.70 -1.30
N ILE A 79 7.27 2.39 -2.01
CA ILE A 79 7.04 3.84 -1.81
C ILE A 79 6.47 4.20 -0.43
N TRP A 80 6.01 3.20 0.33
CA TRP A 80 5.50 3.35 1.70
C TRP A 80 6.53 3.00 2.78
N SER A 81 7.76 2.67 2.41
CA SER A 81 8.80 2.12 3.30
C SER A 81 9.15 2.99 4.51
N ASP A 82 8.91 4.30 4.43
CA ASP A 82 9.18 5.24 5.52
C ASP A 82 8.03 5.37 6.53
N ILE A 83 6.80 4.96 6.14
CA ILE A 83 5.61 5.06 6.99
C ILE A 83 5.33 3.70 7.62
N ILE A 84 6.03 3.45 8.70
CA ILE A 84 5.97 2.21 9.47
C ILE A 84 5.50 2.57 10.88
N LEU A 85 4.50 1.83 11.35
CA LEU A 85 3.84 2.12 12.62
C LEU A 85 4.33 1.18 13.71
N ASP A 86 4.33 1.69 14.94
CA ASP A 86 4.70 0.97 16.14
C ASP A 86 6.10 0.32 16.06
N ASP A 87 6.25 -0.92 16.49
CA ASP A 87 7.54 -1.64 16.52
C ASP A 87 7.84 -2.41 15.22
N HIS A 88 7.01 -2.26 14.19
CA HIS A 88 7.24 -2.89 12.91
C HIS A 88 8.47 -2.32 12.19
N LYS A 89 9.05 -3.11 11.30
CA LYS A 89 10.23 -2.71 10.51
C LYS A 89 10.07 -3.11 9.07
N HIS A 90 10.20 -2.14 8.18
CA HIS A 90 10.27 -2.45 6.76
C HIS A 90 11.57 -3.20 6.45
N ILE A 91 11.44 -4.27 5.68
CA ILE A 91 12.57 -5.05 5.16
C ILE A 91 12.55 -4.90 3.63
N PRO A 92 13.54 -4.24 3.02
CA PRO A 92 13.62 -4.15 1.57
C PRO A 92 13.69 -5.55 0.95
N LEU A 93 12.85 -5.82 -0.04
CA LEU A 93 12.77 -7.14 -0.66
C LEU A 93 14.13 -7.63 -1.20
N GLN A 94 14.93 -6.70 -1.71
CA GLN A 94 16.28 -6.97 -2.22
C GLN A 94 17.27 -7.43 -1.14
N SER A 95 16.97 -7.22 0.15
CA SER A 95 17.86 -7.59 1.26
C SER A 95 17.67 -9.03 1.77
N ILE A 96 16.67 -9.73 1.27
CA ILE A 96 16.33 -11.10 1.75
C ILE A 96 17.46 -12.08 1.44
N ASN A 97 17.98 -12.09 0.21
CA ASN A 97 19.09 -12.93 -0.21
C ASN A 97 19.65 -12.45 -1.58
N GLU A 98 20.74 -13.06 -2.04
CA GLU A 98 21.38 -12.69 -3.32
C GLU A 98 20.49 -12.92 -4.55
N ASP A 99 19.59 -13.92 -4.54
CA ASP A 99 18.65 -14.14 -5.63
C ASP A 99 17.59 -13.02 -5.66
N ALA A 100 17.02 -12.66 -4.52
CA ALA A 100 16.08 -11.53 -4.39
C ALA A 100 16.72 -10.21 -4.88
N LYS A 101 17.97 -9.96 -4.51
CA LYS A 101 18.72 -8.78 -4.91
C LYS A 101 18.85 -8.67 -6.43
N ARG A 102 19.08 -9.78 -7.12
CA ARG A 102 19.30 -9.80 -8.58
C ARG A 102 18.00 -9.72 -9.37
N ARG A 103 16.91 -10.35 -8.92
CA ARG A 103 15.64 -10.38 -9.67
C ARG A 103 14.68 -9.24 -9.37
N THR A 104 15.02 -8.34 -8.43
CA THR A 104 14.10 -7.28 -7.99
C THR A 104 14.49 -5.91 -8.54
N ILE A 105 13.49 -5.19 -9.01
CA ILE A 105 13.50 -3.76 -9.28
C ILE A 105 12.75 -3.10 -8.12
N ALA A 106 13.44 -2.46 -7.19
CA ALA A 106 12.79 -1.79 -6.06
C ALA A 106 12.51 -0.31 -6.40
N LEU A 107 11.29 0.14 -6.12
CA LEU A 107 10.81 1.50 -6.40
C LEU A 107 10.62 2.26 -5.09
N TYR A 108 11.14 3.47 -5.04
CA TYR A 108 11.06 4.37 -3.87
C TYR A 108 10.64 5.78 -4.28
N ALA A 109 9.99 6.48 -3.37
CA ALA A 109 9.68 7.89 -3.55
C ALA A 109 9.45 8.57 -2.19
N VAL A 110 9.81 9.84 -2.10
CA VAL A 110 9.54 10.68 -0.93
C VAL A 110 8.11 11.26 -0.94
N SER A 111 7.37 11.00 -2.00
CA SER A 111 6.06 11.60 -2.27
C SER A 111 5.01 11.30 -1.21
N LYS A 112 5.02 10.11 -0.63
CA LYS A 112 4.05 9.70 0.40
C LYS A 112 4.44 10.21 1.77
N THR A 113 5.68 10.02 2.15
CA THR A 113 6.22 10.41 3.45
C THR A 113 6.18 11.91 3.65
N PHE A 114 6.60 12.68 2.64
CA PHE A 114 6.78 14.14 2.75
C PHE A 114 5.71 14.95 2.01
N ASN A 115 4.59 14.32 1.61
CA ASN A 115 3.49 14.97 0.87
C ASN A 115 3.95 15.70 -0.41
N LEU A 116 4.90 15.11 -1.13
CA LEU A 116 5.54 15.69 -2.31
C LEU A 116 5.08 15.07 -3.64
N ALA A 117 3.88 14.51 -3.68
CA ALA A 117 3.37 13.83 -4.88
C ALA A 117 3.31 14.75 -6.11
N GLY A 118 3.05 16.05 -5.92
CA GLY A 118 3.01 17.04 -6.99
C GLY A 118 4.35 17.30 -7.68
N LEU A 119 5.48 16.93 -7.05
CA LEU A 119 6.82 17.04 -7.65
C LEU A 119 7.17 15.89 -8.60
N ILE A 120 6.36 14.82 -8.62
CA ILE A 120 6.50 13.69 -9.55
C ILE A 120 7.93 13.11 -9.56
N GLY A 121 8.52 12.90 -8.38
CA GLY A 121 9.87 12.33 -8.23
C GLY A 121 9.83 10.92 -7.63
N SER A 122 10.50 9.98 -8.28
CA SER A 122 10.75 8.63 -7.76
C SER A 122 12.11 8.11 -8.24
N TYR A 123 12.63 7.12 -7.55
CA TYR A 123 13.86 6.44 -7.96
C TYR A 123 13.70 4.93 -7.82
N HIS A 124 14.58 4.21 -8.48
CA HIS A 124 14.64 2.76 -8.42
C HIS A 124 16.04 2.27 -8.11
N VAL A 125 16.11 1.09 -7.48
CA VAL A 125 17.38 0.39 -7.21
C VAL A 125 17.35 -0.94 -7.97
N ILE A 126 18.36 -1.17 -8.81
CA ILE A 126 18.53 -2.38 -9.62
C ILE A 126 19.98 -2.83 -9.54
N TYR A 127 20.22 -4.02 -8.99
CA TYR A 127 21.56 -4.57 -8.86
C TYR A 127 22.01 -5.38 -10.10
N ASP A 128 21.07 -6.09 -10.75
CA ASP A 128 21.37 -6.84 -11.96
C ASP A 128 21.67 -5.92 -13.14
N SER A 129 22.82 -6.09 -13.78
CA SER A 129 23.27 -5.22 -14.87
C SER A 129 22.39 -5.34 -16.11
N TYR A 130 21.95 -6.56 -16.46
CA TYR A 130 21.09 -6.78 -17.62
C TYR A 130 19.74 -6.08 -17.47
N ILE A 131 19.07 -6.26 -16.32
CA ILE A 131 17.80 -5.60 -16.02
C ILE A 131 17.97 -4.08 -16.03
N LYS A 132 19.03 -3.58 -15.39
CA LYS A 132 19.35 -2.15 -15.32
C LYS A 132 19.53 -1.54 -16.71
N ASP A 133 20.28 -2.20 -17.59
CA ASP A 133 20.55 -1.69 -18.94
C ASP A 133 19.27 -1.71 -19.80
N ARG A 134 18.41 -2.72 -19.64
CA ARG A 134 17.10 -2.76 -20.31
C ARG A 134 16.18 -1.62 -19.86
N VAL A 135 16.12 -1.35 -18.54
CA VAL A 135 15.33 -0.24 -18.00
C VAL A 135 15.86 1.09 -18.49
N ARG A 136 17.18 1.31 -18.48
CA ARG A 136 17.81 2.52 -19.02
C ARG A 136 17.52 2.72 -20.50
N ALA A 137 17.69 1.70 -21.31
CA ALA A 137 17.41 1.76 -22.74
C ALA A 137 15.95 2.09 -23.05
N GLN A 138 15.02 1.63 -22.24
CA GLN A 138 13.60 1.95 -22.41
C GLN A 138 13.25 3.36 -21.91
N SER A 139 13.78 3.77 -20.76
CA SER A 139 13.49 5.09 -20.17
C SER A 139 14.04 6.23 -21.03
N SER A 140 15.21 6.03 -21.69
CA SER A 140 15.77 7.02 -22.61
C SER A 140 14.90 7.32 -23.84
N LYS A 141 14.04 6.36 -24.25
CA LYS A 141 13.11 6.56 -25.38
C LYS A 141 11.92 7.45 -25.05
N SER A 142 11.56 7.54 -23.76
CA SER A 142 10.39 8.28 -23.29
C SER A 142 10.74 9.60 -22.59
N HIS A 143 12.03 9.91 -22.45
CA HIS A 143 12.51 11.06 -21.69
C HIS A 143 12.10 11.12 -20.21
N TYR A 144 11.62 9.99 -19.64
CA TYR A 144 11.27 9.83 -18.23
C TYR A 144 12.45 9.34 -17.37
N ASN A 145 13.68 9.73 -17.72
CA ASN A 145 14.91 9.22 -17.11
C ASN A 145 15.60 10.21 -16.16
N SER A 146 15.00 11.36 -15.93
CA SER A 146 15.55 12.36 -15.01
C SER A 146 14.44 13.10 -14.26
N MET A 147 14.69 13.32 -12.97
CA MET A 147 13.82 14.16 -12.16
C MET A 147 14.07 15.65 -12.46
N ASN A 148 13.04 16.47 -12.29
CA ASN A 148 13.23 17.91 -12.31
C ASN A 148 14.07 18.37 -11.11
N VAL A 149 14.64 19.58 -11.20
CA VAL A 149 15.54 20.15 -10.18
C VAL A 149 14.88 20.23 -8.80
N LEU A 150 13.61 20.63 -8.72
CA LEU A 150 12.89 20.73 -7.45
C LEU A 150 12.72 19.37 -6.78
N SER A 151 12.42 18.32 -7.57
CA SER A 151 12.30 16.96 -7.06
C SER A 151 13.64 16.42 -6.52
N ILE A 152 14.77 16.77 -7.16
CA ILE A 152 16.11 16.38 -6.68
C ILE A 152 16.40 17.03 -5.33
N HIS A 153 16.19 18.35 -5.21
CA HIS A 153 16.43 19.05 -3.96
C HIS A 153 15.47 18.61 -2.84
N ALA A 154 14.22 18.34 -3.18
CA ALA A 154 13.25 17.78 -2.24
C ALA A 154 13.67 16.38 -1.74
N LEU A 155 14.20 15.52 -2.62
CA LEU A 155 14.74 14.22 -2.24
C LEU A 155 15.93 14.35 -1.28
N ILE A 156 16.86 15.25 -1.57
CA ILE A 156 18.04 15.51 -0.72
C ILE A 156 17.57 16.02 0.67
N GLY A 157 16.64 16.99 0.70
CA GLY A 157 16.08 17.52 1.95
C GLY A 157 15.32 16.46 2.75
N ALA A 158 14.52 15.62 2.09
CA ALA A 158 13.77 14.55 2.72
C ALA A 158 14.66 13.52 3.44
N TYR A 159 15.78 13.15 2.84
CA TYR A 159 16.74 12.20 3.43
C TYR A 159 17.87 12.85 4.26
N SER A 160 17.66 14.10 4.69
CA SER A 160 18.51 14.76 5.70
C SER A 160 18.15 14.30 7.12
N ASN A 161 18.97 14.70 8.10
CA ASN A 161 18.66 14.44 9.53
C ASN A 161 17.34 15.09 9.94
N THR A 162 17.08 16.33 9.51
CA THR A 162 15.82 17.04 9.78
C THR A 162 14.62 16.34 9.12
N GLY A 163 14.81 15.83 7.90
CA GLY A 163 13.77 15.01 7.24
C GLY A 163 13.48 13.71 8.01
N LYS A 164 14.51 13.08 8.57
CA LYS A 164 14.35 11.91 9.43
C LYS A 164 13.54 12.23 10.70
N GLU A 165 13.89 13.31 11.39
CA GLU A 165 13.16 13.78 12.59
C GLU A 165 11.69 14.02 12.28
N TRP A 166 11.40 14.76 11.21
CA TRP A 166 10.05 15.02 10.76
C TRP A 166 9.26 13.73 10.45
N LYS A 167 9.90 12.76 9.76
CA LYS A 167 9.29 11.46 9.47
C LYS A 167 8.99 10.67 10.75
N ASP A 168 9.88 10.71 11.74
CA ASP A 168 9.68 10.01 13.00
C ASP A 168 8.51 10.63 13.80
N GLU A 169 8.37 11.96 13.81
CA GLU A 169 7.20 12.65 14.38
C GLU A 169 5.91 12.32 13.62
N LEU A 170 5.95 12.34 12.29
CA LEU A 170 4.80 11.99 11.46
C LEU A 170 4.27 10.59 11.78
N ASN A 171 5.16 9.59 11.88
CA ASN A 171 4.77 8.22 12.20
C ASN A 171 4.09 8.13 13.58
N GLN A 172 4.54 8.90 14.57
CA GLN A 172 3.87 8.97 15.87
C GLN A 172 2.46 9.58 15.77
N VAL A 173 2.28 10.63 14.96
CA VAL A 173 0.96 11.24 14.74
C VAL A 173 0.04 10.27 14.02
N ILE A 174 0.52 9.59 12.98
CA ILE A 174 -0.26 8.59 12.24
C ILE A 174 -0.65 7.44 13.16
N SER A 175 0.28 6.91 13.98
CA SER A 175 -0.02 5.84 14.94
C SER A 175 -1.15 6.23 15.90
N LYS A 176 -1.12 7.45 16.46
CA LYS A 176 -2.21 7.98 17.31
C LYS A 176 -3.54 8.10 16.57
N ASN A 177 -3.51 8.51 15.30
CA ASN A 177 -4.71 8.59 14.48
C ASN A 177 -5.29 7.19 14.21
N VAL A 178 -4.44 6.21 13.95
CA VAL A 178 -4.81 4.80 13.78
C VAL A 178 -5.41 4.25 15.07
N ASP A 179 -4.79 4.48 16.23
CA ASP A 179 -5.31 4.06 17.53
C ASP A 179 -6.73 4.57 17.76
N TYR A 180 -6.92 5.87 17.56
CA TYR A 180 -8.23 6.48 17.69
C TYR A 180 -9.25 5.86 16.74
N ALA A 181 -8.89 5.70 15.48
CA ALA A 181 -9.79 5.19 14.44
C ALA A 181 -10.20 3.73 14.70
N ILE A 182 -9.25 2.85 15.05
CA ILE A 182 -9.51 1.44 15.36
C ILE A 182 -10.39 1.32 16.61
N GLN A 183 -10.09 2.07 17.67
CA GLN A 183 -10.92 2.10 18.88
C GLN A 183 -12.33 2.61 18.57
N PHE A 184 -12.47 3.62 17.73
CA PHE A 184 -13.78 4.15 17.35
C PHE A 184 -14.58 3.13 16.53
N ILE A 185 -13.99 2.50 15.54
CA ILE A 185 -14.65 1.46 14.74
C ILE A 185 -15.14 0.35 15.66
N ASN A 186 -14.27 -0.24 16.47
CA ASN A 186 -14.59 -1.38 17.32
C ASN A 186 -15.68 -1.08 18.37
N ASN A 187 -15.72 0.16 18.89
CA ASN A 187 -16.62 0.50 19.98
C ASN A 187 -17.89 1.26 19.55
N LYS A 188 -17.93 1.83 18.35
CA LYS A 188 -18.96 2.80 17.96
C LYS A 188 -19.64 2.48 16.62
N LEU A 189 -19.05 1.66 15.75
CA LEU A 189 -19.60 1.32 14.44
C LEU A 189 -19.96 -0.17 14.41
N LYS A 190 -21.27 -0.47 14.51
CA LYS A 190 -21.75 -1.86 14.48
C LYS A 190 -21.61 -2.43 13.05
N GLY A 191 -21.19 -3.68 12.92
CA GLY A 191 -21.04 -4.37 11.64
C GLY A 191 -19.91 -3.82 10.73
N VAL A 192 -19.01 -3.02 11.30
CA VAL A 192 -17.87 -2.45 10.61
C VAL A 192 -16.57 -2.93 11.27
N GLN A 193 -15.65 -3.44 10.49
CA GLN A 193 -14.40 -4.03 10.98
C GLN A 193 -13.19 -3.43 10.24
N CYS A 194 -12.06 -3.38 10.92
CA CYS A 194 -10.80 -2.97 10.32
C CYS A 194 -9.61 -3.60 11.04
N THR A 195 -8.79 -4.33 10.29
CA THR A 195 -7.50 -4.79 10.81
C THR A 195 -6.57 -3.60 11.00
N ARG A 196 -5.91 -3.50 12.16
CA ARG A 196 -4.94 -2.44 12.43
C ARG A 196 -3.81 -2.50 11.39
N PRO A 197 -3.50 -1.40 10.68
CA PRO A 197 -2.37 -1.35 9.77
C PRO A 197 -1.05 -1.32 10.55
N GLU A 198 -0.03 -1.96 10.00
CA GLU A 198 1.35 -1.98 10.50
C GLU A 198 2.22 -0.90 9.82
N GLY A 199 1.74 -0.36 8.73
CA GLY A 199 2.37 0.70 7.95
C GLY A 199 1.37 1.41 7.05
N THR A 200 1.81 2.40 6.34
CA THR A 200 0.99 3.36 5.59
C THR A 200 0.15 4.25 6.53
N TYR A 201 -0.62 5.17 5.96
CA TYR A 201 -1.64 5.94 6.68
C TYR A 201 -3.06 5.61 6.18
N MET A 202 -3.24 4.40 5.63
CA MET A 202 -4.53 3.97 5.08
C MET A 202 -5.22 2.99 6.03
N LEU A 203 -6.53 3.14 6.20
CA LEU A 203 -7.39 2.09 6.70
C LEU A 203 -8.14 1.44 5.55
N PHE A 204 -8.29 0.13 5.62
CA PHE A 204 -9.09 -0.66 4.71
C PHE A 204 -10.21 -1.31 5.50
N ILE A 205 -11.35 -0.62 5.53
CA ILE A 205 -12.48 -0.86 6.44
C ILE A 205 -13.45 -1.81 5.76
N ASP A 206 -13.75 -2.95 6.36
CA ASP A 206 -14.78 -3.88 5.91
C ASP A 206 -16.14 -3.50 6.49
N CYS A 207 -17.11 -3.33 5.61
CA CYS A 207 -18.48 -2.99 5.93
C CYS A 207 -19.46 -4.17 5.71
N LYS A 208 -18.95 -5.39 5.46
CA LYS A 208 -19.77 -6.54 5.04
C LYS A 208 -20.97 -6.78 5.94
N GLU A 209 -20.75 -6.95 7.22
CA GLU A 209 -21.81 -7.23 8.19
C GLU A 209 -22.83 -6.07 8.27
N TYR A 210 -22.36 -4.81 8.26
CA TYR A 210 -23.23 -3.65 8.22
C TYR A 210 -24.12 -3.61 6.96
N LEU A 211 -23.56 -3.93 5.79
CA LEU A 211 -24.31 -3.97 4.54
C LEU A 211 -25.39 -5.05 4.57
N GLU A 212 -25.06 -6.23 5.10
CA GLU A 212 -26.01 -7.35 5.25
C GLU A 212 -27.14 -7.02 6.23
N GLU A 213 -26.83 -6.47 7.43
CA GLU A 213 -27.82 -6.13 8.44
C GLU A 213 -28.72 -4.94 8.03
N SER A 214 -28.15 -3.93 7.39
CA SER A 214 -28.91 -2.72 6.98
C SER A 214 -29.62 -2.86 5.63
N ASN A 215 -29.36 -3.95 4.89
CA ASN A 215 -29.83 -4.16 3.52
C ASN A 215 -29.42 -3.00 2.58
N LYS A 216 -28.25 -2.40 2.82
CA LYS A 216 -27.66 -1.33 1.99
C LYS A 216 -26.60 -1.89 1.06
N THR A 217 -26.40 -1.23 -0.06
CA THR A 217 -25.28 -1.47 -0.95
C THR A 217 -24.05 -0.66 -0.54
N LEU A 218 -22.85 -1.10 -0.94
CA LEU A 218 -21.63 -0.31 -0.72
C LEU A 218 -21.71 1.08 -1.39
N GLU A 219 -22.39 1.17 -2.54
CA GLU A 219 -22.60 2.44 -3.25
C GLU A 219 -23.39 3.45 -2.42
N GLU A 220 -24.48 3.01 -1.75
CA GLU A 220 -25.28 3.87 -0.88
C GLU A 220 -24.46 4.35 0.32
N VAL A 221 -23.63 3.49 0.91
CA VAL A 221 -22.73 3.86 2.01
C VAL A 221 -21.69 4.87 1.54
N LEU A 222 -21.06 4.65 0.38
CA LEU A 222 -20.09 5.58 -0.20
C LEU A 222 -20.71 6.95 -0.45
N ASN A 223 -21.88 7.00 -1.07
CA ASN A 223 -22.60 8.25 -1.34
C ASN A 223 -22.96 8.98 -0.05
N SER A 224 -23.52 8.28 0.95
CA SER A 224 -23.85 8.86 2.26
C SER A 224 -22.65 9.52 2.94
N GLY A 225 -21.44 8.96 2.77
CA GLY A 225 -20.23 9.57 3.29
C GLY A 225 -19.81 10.81 2.51
N TRP A 226 -19.84 10.77 1.19
CA TRP A 226 -19.55 11.94 0.37
C TRP A 226 -20.52 13.10 0.61
N ASP A 227 -21.81 12.82 0.79
CA ASP A 227 -22.84 13.81 1.08
C ASP A 227 -22.58 14.57 2.39
N VAL A 228 -21.93 13.91 3.36
CA VAL A 228 -21.55 14.54 4.64
C VAL A 228 -20.07 14.98 4.68
N GLY A 229 -19.41 15.02 3.53
CA GLY A 229 -18.05 15.55 3.36
C GLY A 229 -16.94 14.64 3.86
N ILE A 230 -17.15 13.31 3.84
CA ILE A 230 -16.10 12.32 4.13
C ILE A 230 -15.44 11.92 2.82
N GLY A 231 -14.15 12.25 2.69
CA GLY A 231 -13.34 11.94 1.51
C GLY A 231 -12.72 10.54 1.57
N TRP A 232 -13.50 9.50 1.34
CA TRP A 232 -13.03 8.13 1.26
C TRP A 232 -13.05 7.58 -0.18
N GLN A 233 -12.51 6.38 -0.36
CA GLN A 233 -12.40 5.75 -1.67
C GLN A 233 -13.09 4.38 -1.68
N ASP A 234 -13.65 4.04 -2.83
CA ASP A 234 -14.26 2.77 -3.12
C ASP A 234 -13.22 1.63 -3.06
N GLY A 235 -13.44 0.69 -2.14
CA GLY A 235 -12.57 -0.47 -1.94
C GLY A 235 -12.56 -1.46 -3.09
N ARG A 236 -13.59 -1.45 -3.96
CA ARG A 236 -13.65 -2.30 -5.16
C ARG A 236 -12.50 -2.05 -6.12
N GLN A 237 -11.93 -0.83 -6.12
CA GLN A 237 -10.71 -0.51 -6.86
C GLN A 237 -9.48 -1.28 -6.37
N PHE A 238 -9.55 -1.84 -5.17
CA PHE A 238 -8.51 -2.62 -4.49
C PHE A 238 -8.96 -4.07 -4.23
N LEU A 239 -9.96 -4.55 -4.97
CA LEU A 239 -10.54 -5.89 -4.87
C LEU A 239 -11.27 -6.18 -3.54
N GLY A 240 -11.61 -5.15 -2.78
CA GLY A 240 -12.42 -5.24 -1.56
C GLY A 240 -13.89 -4.91 -1.84
N ASN A 241 -14.71 -5.92 -2.16
CA ASN A 241 -16.09 -5.72 -2.61
C ASN A 241 -17.01 -5.08 -1.56
N THR A 242 -16.65 -5.19 -0.28
CA THR A 242 -17.40 -4.62 0.86
C THR A 242 -16.58 -3.54 1.59
N HIS A 243 -15.43 -3.16 1.05
CA HIS A 243 -14.47 -2.32 1.75
C HIS A 243 -14.50 -0.86 1.32
N ILE A 244 -14.12 -0.01 2.25
CA ILE A 244 -13.86 1.41 2.04
C ILE A 244 -12.40 1.70 2.43
N ARG A 245 -11.68 2.52 1.64
CA ARG A 245 -10.35 2.98 2.00
C ARG A 245 -10.38 4.44 2.46
N ILE A 246 -9.81 4.72 3.63
CA ILE A 246 -9.70 6.08 4.17
C ILE A 246 -8.25 6.45 4.49
N ASN A 247 -7.92 7.73 4.31
CA ASN A 247 -6.60 8.30 4.61
C ASN A 247 -6.63 8.97 5.99
N LEU A 248 -5.68 8.64 6.86
CA LEU A 248 -5.53 9.19 8.20
C LEU A 248 -4.40 10.23 8.35
N ALA A 249 -3.72 10.63 7.27
CA ALA A 249 -2.68 11.66 7.30
C ALA A 249 -3.29 13.06 7.41
N LEU A 250 -3.99 13.30 8.52
CA LEU A 250 -4.70 14.52 8.87
C LEU A 250 -4.43 14.88 10.34
N PRO A 251 -4.66 16.13 10.76
CA PRO A 251 -4.73 16.45 12.19
C PRO A 251 -5.78 15.58 12.90
N LEU A 252 -5.48 15.10 14.10
CA LEU A 252 -6.38 14.22 14.87
C LEU A 252 -7.79 14.81 15.04
N SER A 253 -7.92 16.12 15.15
CA SER A 253 -9.23 16.81 15.22
C SER A 253 -10.09 16.56 13.99
N LYS A 254 -9.49 16.51 12.80
CA LYS A 254 -10.18 16.22 11.54
C LYS A 254 -10.52 14.73 11.41
N VAL A 255 -9.66 13.86 11.89
CA VAL A 255 -9.97 12.42 11.99
C VAL A 255 -11.18 12.22 12.89
N LYS A 256 -11.20 12.83 14.08
CA LYS A 256 -12.33 12.76 15.01
C LYS A 256 -13.63 13.25 14.38
N GLU A 257 -13.59 14.42 13.73
CA GLU A 257 -14.75 15.00 13.03
C GLU A 257 -15.29 14.03 11.96
N ALA A 258 -14.42 13.42 11.16
CA ALA A 258 -14.83 12.46 10.12
C ALA A 258 -15.52 11.22 10.72
N PHE A 259 -14.94 10.64 11.76
CA PHE A 259 -15.50 9.47 12.43
C PHE A 259 -16.81 9.76 13.17
N ASP A 260 -16.97 10.94 13.76
CA ASP A 260 -18.25 11.38 14.35
C ASP A 260 -19.34 11.53 13.28
N ARG A 261 -18.99 12.06 12.09
CA ARG A 261 -19.93 12.12 10.95
C ARG A 261 -20.28 10.71 10.44
N MET A 262 -19.31 9.78 10.33
CA MET A 262 -19.58 8.38 9.98
C MET A 262 -20.65 7.78 10.89
N LYS A 263 -20.44 7.89 12.21
CA LYS A 263 -21.40 7.35 13.19
C LYS A 263 -22.77 8.01 13.11
N LYS A 264 -22.79 9.32 12.93
CA LYS A 264 -24.05 10.09 13.01
C LYS A 264 -24.91 9.95 11.76
N TYR A 265 -24.31 9.81 10.59
CA TYR A 265 -25.02 9.96 9.33
C TYR A 265 -24.89 8.78 8.36
N VAL A 266 -23.94 7.89 8.56
CA VAL A 266 -23.65 6.79 7.62
C VAL A 266 -23.94 5.44 8.24
N PHE A 267 -23.28 5.11 9.33
CA PHE A 267 -23.42 3.84 10.05
C PHE A 267 -24.43 4.01 11.21
N ILE A 268 -25.70 4.07 10.82
CA ILE A 268 -26.82 4.34 11.72
C ILE A 268 -27.48 3.01 12.11
#